data_4ad88d4a51512c7b87b326dbbe564dff
#
_entry.id   4ad88d4a51512c7b87b326dbbe564dff
#
_cell.length_a   1.000
_cell.length_b   1.000
_cell.length_c   1.000
_cell.angle_alpha   90.00
_cell.angle_beta   90.00
_cell.angle_gamma   90.00
#
_symmetry.space_group_name_H-M   'P 1'
#
loop_
_entity.id
_entity.type
_entity.pdbx_description
1 polymer ?
#
loop_
_entity_poly.entity_id
_entity_poly.type
_entity_poly.pdbx_seq_one_letter_code
_entity_poly.pdbx_strand_id
1 'polypeptide(L)'
;LREVVCMRRKGVLAAAMILAALTAAVLITRGRMPYQDLKASEVVSAAVRLSPPDETVPIADPEELVALLKEVVIYREDDSYTEYSGQAVTFTLIMADGSQEEITAYSPFLIVNGTGYRAKYGPCEQLSRYANQLRNAG
;
A
#
# COMPACT_ATOMS: atom_id res chain seq x y z
N LEU A 1 45.62 14.01 22.71
CA LEU A 1 44.82 12.77 22.87
C LEU A 1 43.32 13.05 22.92
N ARG A 2 42.87 14.09 23.66
CA ARG A 2 41.46 14.46 23.73
C ARG A 2 40.91 14.96 22.38
N GLU A 3 41.69 15.71 21.63
CA GLU A 3 41.27 16.24 20.31
C GLU A 3 41.09 15.14 19.28
N VAL A 4 41.94 14.12 19.27
CA VAL A 4 41.83 12.98 18.35
C VAL A 4 40.58 12.15 18.64
N VAL A 5 40.24 11.94 19.92
CA VAL A 5 39.03 11.21 20.33
C VAL A 5 37.77 11.97 19.94
N CYS A 6 37.76 13.31 20.08
CA CYS A 6 36.65 14.16 19.70
C CYS A 6 36.41 14.16 18.18
N MET A 7 37.46 14.18 17.38
CA MET A 7 37.40 14.08 15.91
C MET A 7 36.82 12.71 15.45
N ARG A 8 37.21 11.62 16.09
CA ARG A 8 36.68 10.28 15.77
C ARG A 8 35.17 10.20 16.05
N ARG A 9 34.69 10.75 17.16
CA ARG A 9 33.26 10.77 17.49
C ARG A 9 32.45 11.59 16.47
N LYS A 10 32.94 12.73 16.06
CA LYS A 10 32.29 13.58 15.04
C LYS A 10 32.20 12.86 13.69
N GLY A 11 33.26 12.16 13.28
CA GLY A 11 33.30 11.39 12.04
C GLY A 11 32.30 10.23 12.04
N VAL A 12 32.20 9.51 13.16
CA VAL A 12 31.23 8.39 13.30
C VAL A 12 29.78 8.89 13.25
N LEU A 13 29.47 10.01 13.91
CA LEU A 13 28.12 10.61 13.86
C LEU A 13 27.76 11.06 12.45
N ALA A 14 28.68 11.70 11.72
CA ALA A 14 28.45 12.11 10.34
C ALA A 14 28.20 10.91 9.43
N ALA A 15 28.97 9.83 9.56
CA ALA A 15 28.79 8.61 8.79
C ALA A 15 27.43 7.95 9.07
N ALA A 16 26.97 7.91 10.33
CA ALA A 16 25.67 7.38 10.71
C ALA A 16 24.53 8.18 10.12
N MET A 17 24.62 9.52 10.09
CA MET A 17 23.62 10.40 9.49
C MET A 17 23.53 10.22 7.98
N ILE A 18 24.66 10.08 7.29
CA ILE A 18 24.70 9.82 5.83
C ILE A 18 24.07 8.47 5.51
N LEU A 19 24.37 7.44 6.27
CA LEU A 19 23.81 6.11 6.10
C LEU A 19 22.29 6.12 6.29
N ALA A 20 21.78 6.80 7.30
CA ALA A 20 20.35 6.94 7.55
C ALA A 20 19.65 7.69 6.40
N ALA A 21 20.26 8.75 5.86
CA ALA A 21 19.71 9.49 4.72
C ALA A 21 19.68 8.64 3.45
N LEU A 22 20.70 7.83 3.17
CA LEU A 22 20.75 6.92 2.02
C LEU A 22 19.68 5.82 2.15
N THR A 23 19.48 5.28 3.35
CA THR A 23 18.44 4.27 3.59
C THR A 23 17.05 4.84 3.35
N ALA A 24 16.77 6.05 3.85
CA ALA A 24 15.50 6.74 3.62
C ALA A 24 15.27 7.00 2.12
N ALA A 25 16.29 7.44 1.39
CA ALA A 25 16.21 7.68 -0.05
C ALA A 25 15.90 6.39 -0.83
N VAL A 26 16.48 5.26 -0.45
CA VAL A 26 16.19 3.95 -1.06
C VAL A 26 14.75 3.54 -0.84
N LEU A 27 14.20 3.71 0.36
CA LEU A 27 12.80 3.38 0.68
C LEU A 27 11.84 4.26 -0.12
N ILE A 28 12.14 5.55 -0.32
CA ILE A 28 11.31 6.47 -1.10
C ILE A 28 11.32 6.10 -2.59
N THR A 29 12.49 5.71 -3.15
CA THR A 29 12.64 5.43 -4.58
C THR A 29 12.23 4.04 -5.00
N ARG A 30 12.51 3.03 -4.16
CA ARG A 30 12.15 1.62 -4.45
C ARG A 30 10.77 1.25 -3.95
N GLY A 31 10.26 1.99 -2.97
CA GLY A 31 9.00 1.69 -2.34
C GLY A 31 9.05 0.51 -1.39
N ARG A 32 7.89 0.14 -0.90
CA ARG A 32 7.69 -1.04 -0.05
C ARG A 32 6.43 -1.77 -0.48
N MET A 33 6.37 -3.05 -0.18
CA MET A 33 5.24 -3.93 -0.48
C MET A 33 4.52 -4.25 0.83
N PRO A 34 3.48 -3.47 1.20
CA PRO A 34 2.86 -3.59 2.52
C PRO A 34 2.13 -4.91 2.75
N TYR A 35 1.75 -5.60 1.68
CA TYR A 35 1.00 -6.87 1.74
C TYR A 35 1.80 -8.05 1.22
N GLN A 36 3.12 -7.95 1.15
CA GLN A 36 3.98 -9.01 0.64
C GLN A 36 3.80 -10.33 1.39
N ASP A 37 3.56 -10.27 2.70
CA ASP A 37 3.44 -11.46 3.56
C ASP A 37 1.99 -11.85 3.86
N LEU A 38 1.02 -11.20 3.22
CA LEU A 38 -0.40 -11.49 3.40
C LEU A 38 -0.73 -12.90 2.88
N LYS A 39 -1.53 -13.64 3.66
CA LYS A 39 -1.99 -14.98 3.29
C LYS A 39 -3.50 -15.01 3.17
N ALA A 40 -4.01 -15.72 2.16
CA ALA A 40 -5.45 -15.88 1.96
C ALA A 40 -6.14 -16.52 3.17
N SER A 41 -5.44 -17.43 3.87
CA SER A 41 -5.95 -18.06 5.09
C SER A 41 -6.18 -17.09 6.27
N GLU A 42 -5.57 -15.91 6.23
CA GLU A 42 -5.75 -14.87 7.24
C GLU A 42 -6.99 -14.02 7.00
N VAL A 43 -7.62 -14.12 5.83
CA VAL A 43 -8.80 -13.32 5.44
C VAL A 43 -10.05 -14.15 5.65
N VAL A 44 -10.91 -13.69 6.56
CA VAL A 44 -12.18 -14.37 6.88
C VAL A 44 -13.27 -13.98 5.89
N SER A 45 -13.35 -12.69 5.54
CA SER A 45 -14.29 -12.21 4.54
C SER A 45 -13.73 -10.99 3.84
N ALA A 46 -14.21 -10.74 2.63
CA ALA A 46 -13.81 -9.61 1.83
C ALA A 46 -14.96 -9.11 0.96
N ALA A 47 -14.96 -7.82 0.67
CA ALA A 47 -15.89 -7.18 -0.23
C ALA A 47 -15.20 -6.02 -0.92
N VAL A 48 -15.69 -5.63 -2.09
CA VAL A 48 -15.21 -4.46 -2.81
C VAL A 48 -16.35 -3.51 -3.10
N ARG A 49 -16.11 -2.22 -2.88
CA ARG A 49 -17.02 -1.14 -3.25
C ARG A 49 -16.42 -0.36 -4.41
N LEU A 50 -17.20 -0.22 -5.48
CA LEU A 50 -16.82 0.61 -6.62
C LEU A 50 -17.58 1.94 -6.55
N SER A 51 -16.89 3.05 -6.70
CA SER A 51 -17.48 4.38 -6.65
C SER A 51 -16.82 5.30 -7.69
N PRO A 52 -17.51 5.79 -8.72
CA PRO A 52 -18.83 5.35 -9.16
C PRO A 52 -18.83 3.93 -9.73
N PRO A 53 -19.98 3.23 -9.75
CA PRO A 53 -21.37 3.70 -9.55
C PRO A 53 -21.90 3.61 -8.11
N ASP A 54 -21.08 3.33 -7.12
CA ASP A 54 -21.46 3.06 -5.74
C ASP A 54 -22.18 1.71 -5.59
N GLU A 55 -21.44 0.68 -5.86
CA GLU A 55 -21.90 -0.70 -5.81
C GLU A 55 -20.91 -1.53 -4.99
N THR A 56 -21.43 -2.37 -4.10
CA THR A 56 -20.61 -3.26 -3.27
C THR A 56 -20.83 -4.70 -3.73
N VAL A 57 -19.71 -5.40 -3.98
CA VAL A 57 -19.73 -6.79 -4.44
C VAL A 57 -18.98 -7.64 -3.41
N PRO A 58 -19.60 -8.72 -2.89
CA PRO A 58 -18.90 -9.64 -2.00
C PRO A 58 -17.86 -10.45 -2.76
N ILE A 59 -16.77 -10.78 -2.08
CA ILE A 59 -15.69 -11.60 -2.63
C ILE A 59 -15.74 -12.95 -1.92
N ALA A 60 -16.20 -13.98 -2.64
CA ALA A 60 -16.37 -15.32 -2.07
C ALA A 60 -15.03 -16.02 -1.79
N ASP A 61 -14.05 -15.84 -2.70
CA ASP A 61 -12.72 -16.42 -2.58
C ASP A 61 -11.68 -15.32 -2.60
N PRO A 62 -10.96 -15.06 -1.48
CA PRO A 62 -9.98 -14.00 -1.40
C PRO A 62 -8.63 -14.34 -2.05
N GLU A 63 -8.41 -15.54 -2.57
CA GLU A 63 -7.09 -15.95 -3.07
C GLU A 63 -6.56 -15.04 -4.18
N GLU A 64 -7.38 -14.72 -5.17
CA GLU A 64 -6.98 -13.82 -6.26
C GLU A 64 -6.71 -12.41 -5.76
N LEU A 65 -7.57 -11.89 -4.88
CA LEU A 65 -7.38 -10.58 -4.27
C LEU A 65 -6.07 -10.51 -3.50
N VAL A 66 -5.79 -11.51 -2.68
CA VAL A 66 -4.54 -11.58 -1.90
C VAL A 66 -3.33 -11.62 -2.83
N ALA A 67 -3.38 -12.40 -3.91
CA ALA A 67 -2.31 -12.45 -4.90
C ALA A 67 -2.04 -11.07 -5.52
N LEU A 68 -3.09 -10.32 -5.85
CA LEU A 68 -2.97 -8.95 -6.37
C LEU A 68 -2.44 -7.98 -5.33
N LEU A 69 -2.91 -8.05 -4.09
CA LEU A 69 -2.45 -7.19 -3.01
C LEU A 69 -0.97 -7.39 -2.68
N LYS A 70 -0.46 -8.60 -2.82
CA LYS A 70 0.95 -8.90 -2.58
C LYS A 70 1.88 -8.17 -3.55
N GLU A 71 1.39 -7.79 -4.71
CA GLU A 71 2.16 -7.10 -5.74
C GLU A 71 2.15 -5.58 -5.62
N VAL A 72 1.28 -4.99 -4.77
CA VAL A 72 1.21 -3.54 -4.64
C VAL A 72 2.48 -2.98 -4.02
N VAL A 73 2.92 -1.85 -4.57
CA VAL A 73 4.11 -1.13 -4.11
C VAL A 73 3.70 0.30 -3.79
N ILE A 74 3.98 0.74 -2.58
CA ILE A 74 3.74 2.12 -2.17
C ILE A 74 5.07 2.84 -1.94
N TYR A 75 5.08 4.15 -2.18
CA TYR A 75 6.28 4.97 -2.09
C TYR A 75 6.19 5.91 -0.88
N ARG A 76 5.68 7.11 -1.08
CA ARG A 76 5.57 8.14 -0.04
C ARG A 76 4.11 8.40 0.28
N GLU A 77 3.84 8.91 1.47
CA GLU A 77 2.51 9.44 1.79
C GLU A 77 2.18 10.60 0.86
N ASP A 78 0.97 10.58 0.33
CA ASP A 78 0.48 11.61 -0.56
C ASP A 78 -1.05 11.60 -0.55
N ASP A 79 -1.65 12.63 0.03
CA ASP A 79 -3.11 12.76 0.13
C ASP A 79 -3.71 13.56 -1.02
N SER A 80 -2.92 13.88 -2.05
CA SER A 80 -3.41 14.66 -3.21
C SER A 80 -4.43 13.90 -4.07
N TYR A 81 -4.68 12.62 -3.78
CA TYR A 81 -5.76 11.85 -4.44
C TYR A 81 -7.12 12.54 -4.32
N THR A 82 -7.34 13.33 -3.27
CA THR A 82 -8.58 14.08 -3.06
C THR A 82 -8.81 15.16 -4.13
N GLU A 83 -7.79 15.55 -4.85
CA GLU A 83 -7.83 16.55 -5.93
C GLU A 83 -8.17 15.97 -7.29
N TYR A 84 -8.24 14.63 -7.39
CA TYR A 84 -8.51 13.92 -8.65
C TYR A 84 -9.92 13.37 -8.66
N SER A 85 -10.44 13.15 -9.87
CA SER A 85 -11.72 12.49 -10.09
C SER A 85 -11.51 11.21 -10.89
N GLY A 86 -12.38 10.23 -10.67
CA GLY A 86 -12.30 8.92 -11.31
C GLY A 86 -12.93 7.84 -10.46
N GLN A 87 -12.81 6.60 -10.90
CA GLN A 87 -13.34 5.46 -10.16
C GLN A 87 -12.38 5.02 -9.05
N ALA A 88 -12.87 4.98 -7.82
CA ALA A 88 -12.16 4.38 -6.70
C ALA A 88 -12.73 2.99 -6.41
N VAL A 89 -11.88 2.01 -6.16
CA VAL A 89 -12.28 0.68 -5.73
C VAL A 89 -11.73 0.42 -4.33
N THR A 90 -12.63 0.18 -3.38
CA THR A 90 -12.27 0.02 -1.97
C THR A 90 -12.52 -1.42 -1.54
N PHE A 91 -11.45 -2.11 -1.19
CA PHE A 91 -11.50 -3.46 -0.65
C PHE A 91 -11.54 -3.40 0.87
N THR A 92 -12.50 -4.09 1.45
CA THR A 92 -12.60 -4.25 2.90
C THR A 92 -12.38 -5.72 3.23
N LEU A 93 -11.34 -6.00 4.02
CA LEU A 93 -10.98 -7.35 4.44
C LEU A 93 -11.18 -7.46 5.95
N ILE A 94 -11.89 -8.50 6.37
CA ILE A 94 -11.98 -8.88 7.78
C ILE A 94 -10.97 -10.00 8.00
N MET A 95 -10.05 -9.76 8.90
CA MET A 95 -8.94 -10.68 9.18
C MET A 95 -9.32 -11.68 10.27
N ALA A 96 -8.60 -12.80 10.31
CA ALA A 96 -8.84 -13.86 11.29
C ALA A 96 -8.65 -13.40 12.74
N ASP A 97 -7.83 -12.39 12.99
CA ASP A 97 -7.63 -11.79 14.32
C ASP A 97 -8.73 -10.79 14.71
N GLY A 98 -9.73 -10.59 13.85
CA GLY A 98 -10.81 -9.64 14.05
C GLY A 98 -10.52 -8.23 13.54
N SER A 99 -9.30 -7.93 13.10
CA SER A 99 -8.97 -6.63 12.54
C SER A 99 -9.58 -6.44 11.14
N GLN A 100 -9.71 -5.18 10.75
CA GLN A 100 -10.23 -4.81 9.44
C GLN A 100 -9.16 -4.05 8.67
N GLU A 101 -8.94 -4.43 7.41
CA GLU A 101 -8.10 -3.72 6.46
C GLU A 101 -8.96 -3.07 5.39
N GLU A 102 -8.78 -1.78 5.17
CA GLU A 102 -9.45 -1.04 4.11
C GLU A 102 -8.42 -0.50 3.12
N ILE A 103 -8.52 -0.92 1.87
CA ILE A 103 -7.54 -0.61 0.83
C ILE A 103 -8.27 -0.06 -0.38
N THR A 104 -7.98 1.18 -0.74
CA THR A 104 -8.58 1.82 -1.92
C THR A 104 -7.53 1.95 -3.01
N ALA A 105 -7.81 1.36 -4.16
CA ALA A 105 -7.01 1.55 -5.37
C ALA A 105 -7.60 2.71 -6.18
N TYR A 106 -6.77 3.71 -6.38
CA TYR A 106 -7.11 4.93 -7.13
C TYR A 106 -5.86 5.41 -7.86
N SER A 107 -5.52 4.72 -8.95
CA SER A 107 -4.23 4.94 -9.65
C SER A 107 -3.95 6.40 -9.96
N PRO A 108 -2.78 6.93 -9.66
CA PRO A 108 -1.57 6.27 -9.15
C PRO A 108 -1.45 6.26 -7.61
N PHE A 109 -2.55 6.19 -6.90
CA PHE A 109 -2.58 6.21 -5.43
C PHE A 109 -3.10 4.88 -4.88
N LEU A 110 -2.65 4.55 -3.69
CA LEU A 110 -3.23 3.51 -2.85
C LEU A 110 -3.52 4.12 -1.48
N ILE A 111 -4.75 4.01 -1.04
CA ILE A 111 -5.17 4.51 0.27
C ILE A 111 -5.30 3.30 1.20
N VAL A 112 -4.52 3.27 2.26
CA VAL A 112 -4.49 2.17 3.23
C VAL A 112 -4.99 2.68 4.56
N ASN A 113 -6.14 2.19 5.01
CA ASN A 113 -6.74 2.56 6.29
C ASN A 113 -6.82 4.08 6.49
N GLY A 114 -7.20 4.80 5.44
CA GLY A 114 -7.38 6.24 5.46
C GLY A 114 -6.15 7.07 5.10
N THR A 115 -4.99 6.46 4.97
CA THR A 115 -3.75 7.16 4.59
C THR A 115 -3.43 6.93 3.12
N GLY A 116 -3.31 8.01 2.34
CA GLY A 116 -2.96 7.96 0.93
C GLY A 116 -1.46 7.84 0.70
N TYR A 117 -1.09 7.05 -0.29
CA TYR A 117 0.28 6.84 -0.72
C TYR A 117 0.38 6.91 -2.23
N ARG A 118 1.49 7.43 -2.75
CA ARG A 118 1.86 7.18 -4.14
C ARG A 118 2.18 5.70 -4.30
N ALA A 119 1.66 5.10 -5.37
CA ALA A 119 1.78 3.67 -5.59
C ALA A 119 2.20 3.37 -7.03
N LYS A 120 2.76 2.18 -7.23
CA LYS A 120 3.07 1.68 -8.57
C LYS A 120 1.77 1.49 -9.35
N TYR A 121 1.74 2.02 -10.57
CA TYR A 121 0.54 2.09 -11.39
C TYR A 121 -0.04 0.71 -11.74
N GLY A 122 0.80 -0.20 -12.25
CA GLY A 122 0.36 -1.52 -12.75
C GLY A 122 -0.45 -2.33 -11.73
N PRO A 123 0.08 -2.59 -10.52
CA PRO A 123 -0.68 -3.32 -9.51
C PRO A 123 -1.99 -2.66 -9.09
N CYS A 124 -2.04 -1.32 -9.01
CA CYS A 124 -3.29 -0.59 -8.72
C CYS A 124 -4.32 -0.78 -9.82
N GLU A 125 -3.88 -0.73 -11.09
CA GLU A 125 -4.76 -0.98 -12.25
C GLU A 125 -5.30 -2.40 -12.25
N GLN A 126 -4.50 -3.38 -11.86
CA GLN A 126 -4.96 -4.77 -11.76
C GLN A 126 -6.04 -4.93 -10.69
N LEU A 127 -5.93 -4.23 -9.57
CA LEU A 127 -6.99 -4.22 -8.55
C LEU A 127 -8.28 -3.61 -9.09
N SER A 128 -8.20 -2.51 -9.82
CA SER A 128 -9.36 -1.88 -10.44
C SER A 128 -10.03 -2.80 -11.47
N ARG A 129 -9.25 -3.47 -12.29
CA ARG A 129 -9.77 -4.45 -13.27
C ARG A 129 -10.46 -5.62 -12.58
N TYR A 130 -9.85 -6.16 -11.55
CA TYR A 130 -10.41 -7.24 -10.75
C TYR A 130 -11.78 -6.86 -10.19
N ALA A 131 -11.88 -5.68 -9.59
CA ALA A 131 -13.15 -5.18 -9.05
C ALA A 131 -14.23 -5.04 -10.13
N ASN A 132 -13.88 -4.48 -11.28
CA ASN A 132 -14.83 -4.32 -12.39
C ASN A 132 -15.24 -5.68 -12.98
N GLN A 133 -14.34 -6.65 -13.04
CA GLN A 133 -14.67 -8.00 -13.48
C GLN A 133 -15.65 -8.68 -12.52
N LEU A 134 -15.46 -8.54 -11.21
CA LEU A 134 -16.40 -9.06 -10.21
C LEU A 134 -17.78 -8.44 -10.36
N ARG A 135 -17.83 -7.13 -10.55
CA ARG A 135 -19.09 -6.40 -10.76
C ARG A 135 -19.83 -6.90 -11.98
N ASN A 136 -19.10 -7.12 -13.09
CA ASN A 136 -19.71 -7.52 -14.37
C ASN A 136 -20.11 -9.00 -14.39
N ALA A 137 -19.53 -9.83 -13.50
CA ALA A 137 -19.87 -11.24 -13.37
C ALA A 137 -21.13 -11.48 -12.51
N GLY A 138 -21.49 -10.49 -11.69
CA GLY A 138 -22.67 -10.56 -10.83
C GLY A 138 -23.94 -9.87 -11.41
#